data_b5f2853769c3b0f8c6705d49728430c7
#
_entry.id   b5f2853769c3b0f8c6705d49728430c7
#
_cell.length_a   1.000
_cell.length_b   1.000
_cell.length_c   1.000
_cell.angle_alpha   90.00
_cell.angle_beta   90.00
_cell.angle_gamma   90.00
#
_symmetry.space_group_name_H-M   'P 1'
#
loop_
_entity.id
_entity.type
_entity.pdbx_description
1 polymer ?
#
loop_
_entity_poly.entity_id
_entity_poly.type
_entity_poly.pdbx_seq_one_letter_code
_entity_poly.pdbx_strand_id
1 'polypeptide(L)'
;MSSLSFADVRLNYDPAAPQQRFRDSGLEAAFLSPSAQLPTAPSWPEGGAPKAIPLTPAPAETDDLTRFEGYDAVVVTWTSAEASALAALMTPSHPISTWYEYRHDVSAYIPLVTGKTAPFNDSSAEMQRYYHSLGLYFPCQIGSAKALLIKSGLHLAYDGPAIPVKKLIAEIAVAVKPKIFVTTGTGGGIGAEVLLGDVIVGGQVRFDCTTQFKNEPWHNASFSASTLPAGGVSAVTPALLKTNASRIPDARPTPKIWADPTDTIVTTDCFAFDDSTDHYGLQGLGQVCEMGDAMVASALQSIAGLSWYAVRNASDPQIANPNGNLKEAEQQAAQIYAKYGGLTTAGSVITTWAIVRAATTIGVGAHPGKAGFKLGRLPRERDPQLT
;
A
#
# COMPACT_ATOMS: atom_id res chain seq x y z
N MET A 1 19.35 5.82 27.51
CA MET A 1 18.78 5.98 26.17
C MET A 1 19.56 5.04 25.27
N SER A 2 18.96 3.94 24.81
CA SER A 2 19.58 3.10 23.78
C SER A 2 19.60 3.90 22.49
N SER A 3 20.79 4.08 21.89
CA SER A 3 20.88 4.67 20.57
C SER A 3 20.09 3.80 19.60
N LEU A 4 19.11 4.37 18.90
CA LEU A 4 18.42 3.71 17.81
C LEU A 4 19.47 3.22 16.81
N SER A 5 19.45 1.95 16.51
CA SER A 5 20.34 1.42 15.48
C SER A 5 19.86 1.84 14.10
N PHE A 6 20.78 1.88 13.13
CA PHE A 6 20.42 2.12 11.72
C PHE A 6 19.35 1.17 11.19
N ALA A 7 19.43 -0.11 11.57
CA ALA A 7 18.40 -1.09 11.24
C ALA A 7 17.03 -0.68 11.79
N ASP A 8 16.97 -0.14 13.00
CA ASP A 8 15.72 0.31 13.61
C ASP A 8 15.09 1.48 12.85
N VAL A 9 15.88 2.44 12.40
CA VAL A 9 15.39 3.55 11.57
C VAL A 9 14.86 3.05 10.22
N ARG A 10 15.59 2.18 9.53
CA ARG A 10 15.16 1.59 8.24
C ARG A 10 13.88 0.78 8.36
N LEU A 11 13.76 0.01 9.45
CA LEU A 11 12.62 -0.86 9.69
C LEU A 11 11.36 -0.11 10.06
N ASN A 12 11.52 0.95 10.81
CA ASN A 12 10.43 1.67 11.43
C ASN A 12 10.09 2.95 10.69
N TYR A 13 10.75 3.24 9.54
CA TYR A 13 10.34 4.36 8.73
C TYR A 13 8.96 4.11 8.14
N ASP A 14 7.94 4.82 8.68
CA ASP A 14 6.59 4.87 8.19
C ASP A 14 6.41 6.15 7.33
N PRO A 15 6.36 6.03 6.01
CA PRO A 15 6.16 7.19 5.15
C PRO A 15 4.81 7.86 5.35
N ALA A 16 3.81 7.18 5.88
CA ALA A 16 2.51 7.78 6.18
C ALA A 16 2.52 8.67 7.43
N ALA A 17 3.50 8.50 8.33
CA ALA A 17 3.60 9.27 9.58
C ALA A 17 5.03 9.75 9.88
N PRO A 18 5.68 10.52 9.00
CA PRO A 18 7.10 10.85 9.14
C PRO A 18 7.43 11.72 10.34
N GLN A 19 6.47 12.49 10.86
CA GLN A 19 6.70 13.41 11.99
C GLN A 19 6.57 12.76 13.36
N GLN A 20 5.88 11.63 13.48
CA GLN A 20 5.66 10.98 14.79
C GLN A 20 6.90 10.27 15.35
N ARG A 21 7.95 10.13 14.56
CA ARG A 21 9.09 9.27 14.84
C ARG A 21 10.13 9.78 15.79
N PHE A 22 10.35 11.07 15.80
CA PHE A 22 11.51 11.65 16.47
C PHE A 22 11.16 12.59 17.60
N ARG A 23 9.86 12.85 17.86
CA ARG A 23 9.45 13.83 18.86
C ARG A 23 8.90 13.27 20.16
N ASP A 24 8.42 12.03 20.18
CA ASP A 24 7.78 11.45 21.37
C ASP A 24 8.35 10.08 21.71
N SER A 25 9.42 10.07 22.50
CA SER A 25 10.06 8.84 23.00
C SER A 25 9.15 7.88 23.78
N GLY A 26 7.97 8.31 24.17
CA GLY A 26 6.99 7.48 24.87
C GLY A 26 6.04 6.71 23.97
N LEU A 27 5.68 7.27 22.80
CA LEU A 27 4.87 6.59 21.77
C LEU A 27 5.73 5.74 20.83
N GLU A 28 7.00 6.10 20.66
CA GLU A 28 7.98 5.36 19.86
C GLU A 28 8.08 3.89 20.28
N ALA A 29 8.05 3.58 21.56
CA ALA A 29 8.13 2.20 22.04
C ALA A 29 6.93 1.35 21.59
N ALA A 30 5.74 1.92 21.45
CA ALA A 30 4.55 1.21 21.00
C ALA A 30 4.55 0.99 19.47
N PHE A 31 5.10 1.96 18.70
CA PHE A 31 5.26 1.83 17.25
C PHE A 31 6.50 1.02 16.85
N LEU A 32 7.54 1.01 17.71
CA LEU A 32 8.79 0.29 17.49
C LEU A 32 8.76 -1.18 17.95
N SER A 33 7.65 -1.65 18.52
CA SER A 33 7.47 -3.08 18.83
C SER A 33 6.55 -3.76 17.81
N PRO A 34 6.96 -3.89 16.53
CA PRO A 34 6.19 -4.64 15.56
C PRO A 34 6.09 -6.12 15.91
N SER A 35 6.92 -6.61 16.83
CA SER A 35 7.01 -8.01 17.21
C SER A 35 5.79 -8.55 17.95
N ALA A 36 4.98 -7.70 18.59
CA ALA A 36 3.85 -8.18 19.41
C ALA A 36 2.65 -8.61 18.57
N GLN A 37 2.52 -8.18 17.31
CA GLN A 37 1.32 -8.34 16.51
C GLN A 37 1.58 -8.78 15.05
N LEU A 38 2.71 -9.41 14.76
CA LEU A 38 2.95 -9.95 13.41
C LEU A 38 1.99 -11.11 13.11
N PRO A 39 1.56 -11.24 11.85
CA PRO A 39 0.72 -12.35 11.44
C PRO A 39 1.48 -13.67 11.48
N THR A 40 0.73 -14.72 11.76
CA THR A 40 1.22 -16.10 11.67
C THR A 40 0.87 -16.65 10.29
N ALA A 41 1.79 -17.37 9.66
CA ALA A 41 1.54 -18.02 8.39
C ALA A 41 0.36 -19.00 8.53
N PRO A 42 -0.64 -18.95 7.64
CA PRO A 42 -1.72 -19.91 7.63
C PRO A 42 -1.24 -21.28 7.11
N SER A 43 -2.08 -22.30 7.24
CA SER A 43 -1.86 -23.57 6.54
C SER A 43 -2.07 -23.37 5.04
N TRP A 44 -1.00 -23.08 4.33
CA TRP A 44 -1.04 -22.89 2.89
C TRP A 44 -1.51 -24.17 2.16
N PRO A 45 -2.26 -24.06 1.06
CA PRO A 45 -2.58 -25.21 0.24
C PRO A 45 -1.31 -25.83 -0.36
N GLU A 46 -1.37 -27.08 -0.72
CA GLU A 46 -0.24 -27.83 -1.29
C GLU A 46 0.43 -27.05 -2.45
N GLY A 47 1.75 -26.96 -2.40
CA GLY A 47 2.55 -26.21 -3.36
C GLY A 47 2.33 -24.69 -3.34
N GLY A 48 1.52 -24.16 -2.41
CA GLY A 48 1.17 -22.75 -2.35
C GLY A 48 1.98 -21.92 -1.34
N ALA A 49 2.70 -22.55 -0.43
CA ALA A 49 3.51 -21.83 0.55
C ALA A 49 4.54 -20.92 -0.12
N PRO A 50 4.61 -19.63 0.24
CA PRO A 50 5.63 -18.73 -0.28
C PRO A 50 7.03 -19.18 0.11
N LYS A 51 7.99 -18.96 -0.79
CA LYS A 51 9.40 -19.28 -0.60
C LYS A 51 10.24 -18.05 -0.88
N ALA A 52 11.03 -17.62 0.09
CA ALA A 52 12.04 -16.59 -0.12
C ALA A 52 13.09 -17.05 -1.13
N ILE A 53 13.58 -16.12 -1.95
CA ILE A 53 14.67 -16.37 -2.92
C ILE A 53 15.85 -15.45 -2.55
N PRO A 54 16.67 -15.81 -1.55
CA PRO A 54 17.83 -15.01 -1.19
C PRO A 54 18.83 -14.96 -2.36
N LEU A 55 19.39 -13.78 -2.59
CA LEU A 55 20.31 -13.52 -3.69
C LEU A 55 21.75 -13.75 -3.23
N THR A 56 22.53 -14.48 -4.04
CA THR A 56 23.95 -14.72 -3.79
C THR A 56 24.75 -14.46 -5.07
N PRO A 57 25.68 -13.50 -5.07
CA PRO A 57 25.98 -12.56 -3.99
C PRO A 57 24.80 -11.60 -3.72
N ALA A 58 24.79 -10.98 -2.54
CA ALA A 58 23.83 -9.91 -2.26
C ALA A 58 24.02 -8.77 -3.27
N PRO A 59 22.94 -8.15 -3.76
CA PRO A 59 23.02 -7.03 -4.70
C PRO A 59 23.63 -5.80 -4.03
N ALA A 60 24.27 -4.95 -4.84
CA ALA A 60 24.63 -3.63 -4.38
C ALA A 60 23.36 -2.76 -4.25
N GLU A 61 23.35 -1.83 -3.30
CA GLU A 61 22.23 -0.92 -3.07
C GLU A 61 21.89 -0.06 -4.31
N THR A 62 22.88 0.16 -5.16
CA THR A 62 22.77 0.96 -6.40
C THR A 62 22.45 0.13 -7.64
N ASP A 63 22.38 -1.19 -7.53
CA ASP A 63 21.97 -2.03 -8.65
C ASP A 63 20.53 -1.68 -9.06
N ASP A 64 20.27 -1.75 -10.37
CA ASP A 64 18.91 -1.63 -10.88
C ASP A 64 18.10 -2.93 -10.66
N LEU A 65 16.84 -2.90 -11.04
CA LEU A 65 15.94 -4.06 -10.91
C LEU A 65 15.83 -4.91 -12.20
N THR A 66 16.66 -4.65 -13.22
CA THR A 66 16.59 -5.38 -14.50
C THR A 66 16.93 -6.86 -14.36
N ARG A 67 17.69 -7.24 -13.33
CA ARG A 67 17.92 -8.66 -13.00
C ARG A 67 16.66 -9.46 -12.69
N PHE A 68 15.54 -8.78 -12.41
CA PHE A 68 14.23 -9.36 -12.17
C PHE A 68 13.31 -9.28 -13.38
N GLU A 69 13.84 -8.89 -14.56
CA GLU A 69 13.05 -8.81 -15.79
C GLU A 69 12.34 -10.15 -16.05
N GLY A 70 11.05 -10.07 -16.34
CA GLY A 70 10.22 -11.24 -16.60
C GLY A 70 9.72 -11.98 -15.33
N TYR A 71 9.88 -11.41 -14.13
CA TYR A 71 9.14 -11.89 -12.97
C TYR A 71 7.64 -11.73 -13.21
N ASP A 72 6.85 -12.67 -12.68
CA ASP A 72 5.40 -12.67 -12.93
C ASP A 72 4.69 -11.51 -12.22
N ALA A 73 5.20 -11.09 -11.06
CA ALA A 73 4.57 -10.05 -10.26
C ALA A 73 5.56 -9.07 -9.62
N VAL A 74 5.11 -7.83 -9.45
CA VAL A 74 5.65 -6.88 -8.48
C VAL A 74 4.58 -6.62 -7.43
N VAL A 75 4.95 -6.65 -6.15
CA VAL A 75 4.07 -6.35 -5.02
C VAL A 75 4.65 -5.19 -4.24
N VAL A 76 3.89 -4.11 -4.05
CA VAL A 76 4.34 -2.90 -3.35
C VAL A 76 3.52 -2.65 -2.10
N THR A 77 4.20 -2.21 -1.05
CA THR A 77 3.64 -1.74 0.20
C THR A 77 4.42 -0.53 0.73
N TRP A 78 3.91 0.16 1.75
CA TRP A 78 4.52 1.41 2.23
C TRP A 78 4.91 1.39 3.69
N THR A 79 3.98 1.07 4.60
CA THR A 79 4.24 1.23 6.04
C THR A 79 5.12 0.11 6.61
N SER A 80 5.72 0.37 7.77
CA SER A 80 6.54 -0.62 8.46
C SER A 80 5.72 -1.84 8.91
N ALA A 81 4.48 -1.61 9.36
CA ALA A 81 3.57 -2.68 9.77
C ALA A 81 3.20 -3.58 8.59
N GLU A 82 2.84 -2.97 7.45
CA GLU A 82 2.54 -3.70 6.21
C GLU A 82 3.73 -4.51 5.71
N ALA A 83 4.90 -3.89 5.63
CA ALA A 83 6.11 -4.56 5.15
C ALA A 83 6.56 -5.70 6.06
N SER A 84 6.42 -5.53 7.38
CA SER A 84 6.72 -6.59 8.34
C SER A 84 5.76 -7.78 8.20
N ALA A 85 4.47 -7.50 8.01
CA ALA A 85 3.46 -8.53 7.76
C ALA A 85 3.69 -9.23 6.41
N LEU A 86 4.01 -8.47 5.37
CA LEU A 86 4.35 -9.00 4.05
C LEU A 86 5.56 -9.93 4.15
N ALA A 87 6.63 -9.51 4.85
CA ALA A 87 7.82 -10.32 5.06
C ALA A 87 7.51 -11.60 5.85
N ALA A 88 6.74 -11.49 6.93
CA ALA A 88 6.40 -12.64 7.76
C ALA A 88 5.65 -13.74 6.97
N LEU A 89 4.81 -13.36 6.02
CA LEU A 89 3.99 -14.29 5.25
C LEU A 89 4.63 -14.73 3.93
N MET A 90 5.36 -13.85 3.24
CA MET A 90 5.85 -14.09 1.89
C MET A 90 7.34 -14.46 1.82
N THR A 91 8.13 -14.03 2.79
CA THR A 91 9.56 -14.36 2.86
C THR A 91 9.90 -15.00 4.20
N PRO A 92 9.35 -16.19 4.50
CA PRO A 92 9.57 -16.85 5.78
C PRO A 92 11.07 -16.97 6.05
N SER A 93 11.49 -16.73 7.30
CA SER A 93 12.87 -16.67 7.77
C SER A 93 13.72 -15.49 7.25
N HIS A 94 13.10 -14.57 6.48
CA HIS A 94 13.75 -13.35 5.99
C HIS A 94 12.88 -12.14 6.38
N PRO A 95 12.98 -11.67 7.64
CA PRO A 95 12.25 -10.50 8.08
C PRO A 95 12.68 -9.27 7.31
N ILE A 96 11.86 -8.22 7.33
CA ILE A 96 12.11 -6.98 6.57
C ILE A 96 13.51 -6.39 6.80
N SER A 97 14.11 -6.64 7.98
CA SER A 97 15.49 -6.23 8.31
C SER A 97 16.57 -6.86 7.42
N THR A 98 16.25 -7.97 6.77
CA THR A 98 17.16 -8.68 5.88
C THR A 98 16.90 -8.40 4.40
N TRP A 99 15.89 -7.57 4.08
CA TRP A 99 15.60 -7.21 2.72
C TRP A 99 16.68 -6.27 2.17
N TYR A 100 16.89 -6.33 0.84
CA TYR A 100 17.90 -5.56 0.13
C TYR A 100 17.46 -4.10 0.00
N GLU A 101 18.37 -3.17 0.24
CA GLU A 101 18.11 -1.75 0.04
C GLU A 101 18.14 -1.39 -1.44
N TYR A 102 17.27 -0.47 -1.84
CA TYR A 102 17.19 0.05 -3.20
C TYR A 102 17.51 1.54 -3.21
N ARG A 103 18.62 1.89 -3.85
CA ARG A 103 19.15 3.26 -3.96
C ARG A 103 19.56 3.61 -5.39
N HIS A 104 19.10 2.83 -6.36
CA HIS A 104 19.43 3.08 -7.76
C HIS A 104 18.98 4.48 -8.16
N ASP A 105 19.92 5.28 -8.72
CA ASP A 105 19.69 6.65 -9.18
C ASP A 105 18.99 7.58 -8.16
N VAL A 106 19.19 7.35 -6.87
CA VAL A 106 18.57 8.14 -5.79
C VAL A 106 18.84 9.64 -5.95
N SER A 107 19.97 10.02 -6.53
CA SER A 107 20.34 11.41 -6.80
C SER A 107 19.34 12.13 -7.70
N ALA A 108 18.67 11.43 -8.62
CA ALA A 108 17.63 11.99 -9.46
C ALA A 108 16.29 12.22 -8.72
N TYR A 109 16.13 11.62 -7.55
CA TYR A 109 14.94 11.76 -6.71
C TYR A 109 15.07 12.86 -5.66
N ILE A 110 16.29 13.10 -5.14
CA ILE A 110 16.53 14.10 -4.09
C ILE A 110 15.90 15.46 -4.42
N PRO A 111 16.07 16.06 -5.61
CA PRO A 111 15.48 17.35 -5.92
C PRO A 111 13.95 17.31 -6.13
N LEU A 112 13.37 16.13 -6.29
CA LEU A 112 11.94 15.96 -6.52
C LEU A 112 11.15 15.80 -5.21
N VAL A 113 11.80 15.29 -4.16
CA VAL A 113 11.18 15.08 -2.85
C VAL A 113 11.30 16.36 -2.02
N THR A 114 10.36 17.27 -2.22
CA THR A 114 10.44 18.65 -1.69
C THR A 114 9.46 18.97 -0.57
N GLY A 115 8.59 18.04 -0.18
CA GLY A 115 7.63 18.23 0.91
C GLY A 115 8.32 18.55 2.24
N LYS A 116 7.72 19.39 3.09
CA LYS A 116 8.30 19.78 4.39
C LYS A 116 8.59 18.60 5.33
N THR A 117 7.85 17.53 5.15
CA THR A 117 7.97 16.28 5.92
C THR A 117 8.77 15.21 5.17
N ALA A 118 9.27 15.55 3.98
CA ALA A 118 10.01 14.62 3.16
C ALA A 118 11.29 14.18 3.88
N PRO A 119 11.59 12.87 3.88
CA PRO A 119 12.76 12.34 4.58
C PRO A 119 14.08 12.94 4.08
N PHE A 120 14.14 13.38 2.82
CA PHE A 120 15.33 13.94 2.22
C PHE A 120 15.66 15.37 2.69
N ASN A 121 14.76 15.99 3.44
CA ASN A 121 14.94 17.33 3.98
C ASN A 121 15.60 17.37 5.37
N ASP A 122 15.99 16.23 5.93
CA ASP A 122 16.74 16.23 7.19
C ASP A 122 18.11 16.86 6.98
N SER A 123 18.47 17.78 7.89
CA SER A 123 19.73 18.53 7.82
C SER A 123 20.95 17.75 8.34
N SER A 124 20.75 16.65 9.04
CA SER A 124 21.86 15.86 9.55
C SER A 124 22.42 14.93 8.45
N ALA A 125 23.74 14.95 8.26
CA ALA A 125 24.40 14.09 7.27
C ALA A 125 24.17 12.59 7.55
N GLU A 126 24.01 12.22 8.81
CA GLU A 126 23.73 10.86 9.23
C GLU A 126 22.33 10.44 8.80
N MET A 127 21.32 11.26 9.08
CA MET A 127 19.93 10.97 8.71
C MET A 127 19.73 11.02 7.19
N GLN A 128 20.38 11.96 6.49
CA GLN A 128 20.35 12.00 5.02
C GLN A 128 20.80 10.69 4.40
N ARG A 129 21.87 10.07 4.93
CA ARG A 129 22.33 8.78 4.45
C ARG A 129 21.26 7.69 4.57
N TYR A 130 20.42 7.76 5.60
CA TYR A 130 19.38 6.78 5.86
C TYR A 130 18.11 7.02 5.06
N TYR A 131 17.76 8.27 4.85
CA TYR A 131 16.57 8.65 4.10
C TYR A 131 16.75 8.61 2.58
N HIS A 132 17.99 8.67 2.10
CA HIS A 132 18.28 8.54 0.68
C HIS A 132 18.16 7.07 0.22
N SER A 133 17.01 6.48 0.50
CA SER A 133 16.65 5.14 0.06
C SER A 133 15.29 5.17 -0.63
N LEU A 134 15.21 4.60 -1.82
CA LEU A 134 13.95 4.49 -2.55
C LEU A 134 13.07 3.35 -2.03
N GLY A 135 13.62 2.46 -1.22
CA GLY A 135 12.89 1.38 -0.61
C GLY A 135 13.72 0.16 -0.26
N LEU A 136 13.03 -0.90 0.10
CA LEU A 136 13.59 -2.23 0.35
C LEU A 136 12.90 -3.22 -0.58
N TYR A 137 13.61 -4.28 -1.00
CA TYR A 137 13.01 -5.32 -1.83
C TYR A 137 13.50 -6.71 -1.47
N PHE A 138 12.69 -7.73 -1.78
CA PHE A 138 13.09 -9.12 -1.66
C PHE A 138 12.32 -9.98 -2.67
N PRO A 139 12.99 -10.88 -3.42
CA PRO A 139 12.30 -11.78 -4.33
C PRO A 139 11.75 -13.00 -3.60
N CYS A 140 10.59 -13.48 -4.03
CA CYS A 140 9.98 -14.70 -3.54
C CYS A 140 9.33 -15.51 -4.65
N GLN A 141 8.97 -16.75 -4.33
CA GLN A 141 8.21 -17.64 -5.21
C GLN A 141 6.91 -18.05 -4.52
N ILE A 142 5.80 -18.01 -5.26
CA ILE A 142 4.47 -18.39 -4.81
C ILE A 142 3.91 -19.40 -5.83
N GLY A 143 3.88 -20.69 -5.48
CA GLY A 143 3.61 -21.71 -6.47
C GLY A 143 4.69 -21.71 -7.56
N SER A 144 4.29 -21.54 -8.82
CA SER A 144 5.22 -21.34 -9.95
C SER A 144 5.55 -19.88 -10.23
N ALA A 145 4.81 -18.93 -9.65
CA ALA A 145 5.01 -17.50 -9.89
C ALA A 145 6.23 -16.95 -9.13
N LYS A 146 7.04 -16.14 -9.80
CA LYS A 146 8.09 -15.34 -9.19
C LYS A 146 7.60 -13.93 -8.95
N ALA A 147 7.78 -13.41 -7.74
CA ALA A 147 7.36 -12.07 -7.37
C ALA A 147 8.53 -11.28 -6.76
N LEU A 148 8.60 -10.00 -7.09
CA LEU A 148 9.44 -9.03 -6.42
C LEU A 148 8.60 -8.24 -5.43
N LEU A 149 8.90 -8.37 -4.15
CA LEU A 149 8.25 -7.63 -3.08
C LEU A 149 9.03 -6.35 -2.82
N ILE A 150 8.32 -5.23 -2.67
CA ILE A 150 8.94 -3.91 -2.49
C ILE A 150 8.23 -3.17 -1.36
N LYS A 151 9.00 -2.66 -0.40
CA LYS A 151 8.57 -1.60 0.50
C LYS A 151 9.06 -0.29 -0.08
N SER A 152 8.14 0.55 -0.54
CA SER A 152 8.51 1.89 -1.03
C SER A 152 9.02 2.78 0.11
N GLY A 153 10.07 3.55 -0.15
CA GLY A 153 10.56 4.62 0.69
C GLY A 153 9.93 5.97 0.36
N LEU A 154 9.22 6.07 -0.78
CA LEU A 154 8.54 7.28 -1.23
C LEU A 154 7.02 7.13 -1.05
N HIS A 155 6.34 8.24 -0.76
CA HIS A 155 4.92 8.26 -0.46
C HIS A 155 4.25 9.55 -0.93
N LEU A 156 2.98 9.50 -1.33
CA LEU A 156 2.25 10.64 -1.86
C LEU A 156 2.24 11.86 -0.90
N ALA A 157 2.08 11.62 0.38
CA ALA A 157 1.90 12.69 1.38
C ALA A 157 3.07 13.69 1.48
N TYR A 158 4.28 13.36 1.05
CA TYR A 158 5.43 14.24 1.16
C TYR A 158 6.25 14.40 -0.12
N ASP A 159 5.77 13.82 -1.20
CA ASP A 159 6.53 13.80 -2.45
C ASP A 159 6.51 15.14 -3.21
N GLY A 160 5.78 16.14 -2.75
CA GLY A 160 5.67 17.41 -3.44
C GLY A 160 5.01 17.30 -4.84
N PRO A 161 4.94 18.41 -5.60
CA PRO A 161 4.18 18.47 -6.86
C PRO A 161 4.77 17.61 -8.00
N ALA A 162 6.04 17.24 -7.92
CA ALA A 162 6.70 16.39 -8.93
C ALA A 162 6.31 14.91 -8.80
N ILE A 163 5.70 14.51 -7.69
CA ILE A 163 5.21 13.17 -7.40
C ILE A 163 6.24 12.07 -7.73
N PRO A 164 7.39 12.07 -7.05
CA PRO A 164 8.47 11.12 -7.35
C PRO A 164 8.09 9.66 -7.14
N VAL A 165 7.11 9.34 -6.31
CA VAL A 165 6.60 7.96 -6.18
C VAL A 165 6.02 7.45 -7.50
N LYS A 166 5.35 8.31 -8.29
CA LYS A 166 4.84 7.93 -9.61
C LYS A 166 5.97 7.54 -10.57
N LYS A 167 7.07 8.31 -10.56
CA LYS A 167 8.28 8.02 -11.33
C LYS A 167 8.86 6.68 -10.90
N LEU A 168 9.01 6.44 -9.59
CA LEU A 168 9.56 5.20 -9.05
C LEU A 168 8.75 3.97 -9.48
N ILE A 169 7.43 4.03 -9.36
CA ILE A 169 6.55 2.93 -9.76
C ILE A 169 6.68 2.62 -11.25
N ALA A 170 6.72 3.65 -12.09
CA ALA A 170 6.89 3.47 -13.54
C ALA A 170 8.26 2.84 -13.87
N GLU A 171 9.33 3.27 -13.24
CA GLU A 171 10.68 2.72 -13.44
C GLU A 171 10.77 1.26 -12.98
N ILE A 172 10.20 0.92 -11.84
CA ILE A 172 10.11 -0.48 -11.38
C ILE A 172 9.38 -1.34 -12.40
N ALA A 173 8.22 -0.88 -12.88
CA ALA A 173 7.43 -1.64 -13.85
C ALA A 173 8.17 -1.82 -15.19
N VAL A 174 8.91 -0.81 -15.64
CA VAL A 174 9.71 -0.87 -16.87
C VAL A 174 10.93 -1.79 -16.69
N ALA A 175 11.60 -1.77 -15.54
CA ALA A 175 12.77 -2.60 -15.29
C ALA A 175 12.41 -4.08 -15.13
N VAL A 176 11.35 -4.39 -14.38
CA VAL A 176 10.94 -5.76 -14.06
C VAL A 176 10.08 -6.38 -15.17
N LYS A 177 9.28 -5.57 -15.87
CA LYS A 177 8.31 -6.01 -16.89
C LYS A 177 7.40 -7.15 -16.40
N PRO A 178 6.76 -7.00 -15.24
CA PRO A 178 5.93 -8.06 -14.68
C PRO A 178 4.64 -8.21 -15.49
N LYS A 179 3.98 -9.37 -15.37
CA LYS A 179 2.62 -9.59 -15.90
C LYS A 179 1.58 -8.81 -15.08
N ILE A 180 1.80 -8.79 -13.77
CA ILE A 180 0.93 -8.08 -12.83
C ILE A 180 1.72 -7.19 -11.88
N PHE A 181 1.08 -6.09 -11.48
CA PHE A 181 1.56 -5.20 -10.43
C PHE A 181 0.47 -5.10 -9.36
N VAL A 182 0.82 -5.36 -8.11
CA VAL A 182 -0.14 -5.38 -7.00
C VAL A 182 0.32 -4.43 -5.91
N THR A 183 -0.57 -3.56 -5.46
CA THR A 183 -0.37 -2.86 -4.19
C THR A 183 -1.07 -3.63 -3.09
N THR A 184 -0.46 -3.70 -1.91
CA THR A 184 -1.03 -4.41 -0.76
C THR A 184 -0.73 -3.66 0.53
N GLY A 185 -1.69 -3.65 1.44
CA GLY A 185 -1.51 -2.97 2.72
C GLY A 185 -2.81 -2.65 3.42
N THR A 186 -2.76 -1.62 4.23
CA THR A 186 -3.83 -1.17 5.12
C THR A 186 -4.58 0.03 4.55
N GLY A 187 -5.77 0.28 5.08
CA GLY A 187 -6.54 1.50 4.87
C GLY A 187 -7.63 1.62 5.94
N GLY A 188 -8.10 2.82 6.20
CA GLY A 188 -9.24 3.07 7.07
C GLY A 188 -10.54 2.62 6.43
N GLY A 189 -11.33 1.80 7.12
CA GLY A 189 -12.64 1.35 6.65
C GLY A 189 -13.62 2.50 6.53
N ILE A 190 -14.37 2.57 5.43
CA ILE A 190 -15.41 3.56 5.18
C ILE A 190 -16.77 2.90 5.32
N GLY A 191 -17.66 3.51 6.12
CA GLY A 191 -18.99 2.98 6.41
C GLY A 191 -19.00 1.90 7.49
N ALA A 192 -20.12 1.79 8.18
CA ALA A 192 -20.30 0.90 9.33
C ALA A 192 -20.27 -0.61 8.97
N GLU A 193 -20.41 -0.95 7.69
CA GLU A 193 -20.41 -2.33 7.20
C GLU A 193 -19.00 -2.88 6.95
N VAL A 194 -17.97 -2.02 6.85
CA VAL A 194 -16.56 -2.43 6.70
C VAL A 194 -15.95 -2.59 8.09
N LEU A 195 -15.68 -3.82 8.46
CA LEU A 195 -15.16 -4.14 9.79
C LEU A 195 -13.65 -4.38 9.74
N LEU A 196 -13.04 -4.24 10.92
CA LEU A 196 -11.61 -4.43 11.13
C LEU A 196 -11.15 -5.79 10.56
N GLY A 197 -10.17 -5.75 9.66
CA GLY A 197 -9.61 -6.92 8.98
C GLY A 197 -10.36 -7.37 7.72
N ASP A 198 -11.51 -6.76 7.36
CA ASP A 198 -12.14 -7.00 6.06
C ASP A 198 -11.16 -6.61 4.94
N VAL A 199 -11.22 -7.29 3.81
CA VAL A 199 -10.29 -7.10 2.68
C VAL A 199 -11.03 -6.50 1.49
N ILE A 200 -10.48 -5.47 0.91
CA ILE A 200 -11.00 -4.81 -0.29
C ILE A 200 -10.03 -5.07 -1.44
N VAL A 201 -10.51 -5.73 -2.49
CA VAL A 201 -9.84 -5.81 -3.78
C VAL A 201 -10.51 -4.78 -4.67
N GLY A 202 -9.88 -3.62 -4.84
CA GLY A 202 -10.48 -2.50 -5.55
C GLY A 202 -10.72 -2.83 -7.02
N GLY A 203 -11.97 -2.90 -7.43
CA GLY A 203 -12.36 -2.86 -8.85
C GLY A 203 -12.12 -1.47 -9.44
N GLN A 204 -12.11 -0.47 -8.56
CA GLN A 204 -11.75 0.90 -8.86
C GLN A 204 -10.84 1.46 -7.77
N VAL A 205 -9.97 2.39 -8.15
CA VAL A 205 -9.27 3.28 -7.23
C VAL A 205 -9.50 4.72 -7.66
N ARG A 206 -9.65 5.63 -6.70
CA ARG A 206 -9.88 7.04 -7.02
C ARG A 206 -9.09 7.95 -6.10
N PHE A 207 -8.68 9.10 -6.62
CA PHE A 207 -8.21 10.18 -5.79
C PHE A 207 -9.38 10.90 -5.12
N ASP A 208 -9.15 11.32 -3.89
CA ASP A 208 -9.95 12.31 -3.17
C ASP A 208 -8.99 13.24 -2.41
N CYS A 209 -8.30 14.10 -3.18
CA CYS A 209 -7.30 15.01 -2.65
C CYS A 209 -7.96 16.32 -2.25
N THR A 210 -8.00 16.58 -0.96
CA THR A 210 -8.67 17.76 -0.38
C THR A 210 -7.70 18.74 0.29
N THR A 211 -6.42 18.38 0.38
CA THR A 211 -5.38 19.16 1.08
C THR A 211 -4.26 19.63 0.15
N GLN A 212 -3.18 18.89 0.06
CA GLN A 212 -1.98 19.26 -0.69
C GLN A 212 -2.21 19.33 -2.19
N PHE A 213 -2.94 18.37 -2.74
CA PHE A 213 -3.17 18.22 -4.18
C PHE A 213 -4.58 18.61 -4.64
N LYS A 214 -5.34 19.33 -3.81
CA LYS A 214 -6.73 19.72 -4.09
C LYS A 214 -6.94 20.51 -5.38
N ASN A 215 -5.92 21.21 -5.87
CA ASN A 215 -5.98 22.02 -7.08
C ASN A 215 -5.38 21.31 -8.31
N GLU A 216 -4.88 20.09 -8.13
CA GLU A 216 -4.30 19.34 -9.24
C GLU A 216 -5.42 18.82 -10.17
N PRO A 217 -5.21 18.81 -11.50
CA PRO A 217 -6.22 18.37 -12.45
C PRO A 217 -6.73 16.93 -12.23
N TRP A 218 -5.93 16.13 -11.54
CA TRP A 218 -6.20 14.73 -11.24
C TRP A 218 -6.74 14.48 -9.83
N HIS A 219 -6.95 15.52 -9.01
CA HIS A 219 -7.31 15.43 -7.59
C HIS A 219 -8.52 14.52 -7.26
N ASN A 220 -9.36 14.23 -8.24
CA ASN A 220 -10.55 13.36 -8.14
C ASN A 220 -10.63 12.31 -9.26
N ALA A 221 -9.52 12.05 -9.96
CA ALA A 221 -9.47 11.06 -11.03
C ALA A 221 -9.72 9.64 -10.52
N SER A 222 -10.37 8.82 -11.33
CA SER A 222 -10.66 7.41 -11.05
C SER A 222 -10.04 6.50 -12.09
N PHE A 223 -9.65 5.30 -11.66
CA PHE A 223 -9.01 4.29 -12.50
C PHE A 223 -9.67 2.94 -12.23
N SER A 224 -10.04 2.23 -13.29
CA SER A 224 -10.53 0.85 -13.17
C SER A 224 -9.37 -0.12 -13.10
N ALA A 225 -9.38 -1.00 -12.12
CA ALA A 225 -8.40 -2.08 -12.00
C ALA A 225 -8.57 -3.11 -13.13
N SER A 226 -7.56 -3.92 -13.34
CA SER A 226 -7.63 -5.03 -14.29
C SER A 226 -8.60 -6.09 -13.79
N THR A 227 -9.23 -6.81 -14.73
CA THR A 227 -10.06 -7.97 -14.38
C THR A 227 -9.25 -8.99 -13.61
N LEU A 228 -9.79 -9.44 -12.48
CA LEU A 228 -9.11 -10.42 -11.63
C LEU A 228 -8.84 -11.73 -12.39
N PRO A 229 -7.67 -12.33 -12.20
CA PRO A 229 -7.35 -13.60 -12.83
C PRO A 229 -8.27 -14.70 -12.31
N ALA A 230 -8.63 -15.63 -13.19
CA ALA A 230 -9.44 -16.79 -12.81
C ALA A 230 -8.77 -17.57 -11.66
N GLY A 231 -9.52 -17.88 -10.63
CA GLY A 231 -9.00 -18.56 -9.43
C GLY A 231 -8.25 -17.68 -8.45
N GLY A 232 -8.05 -16.37 -8.73
CA GLY A 232 -7.33 -15.46 -7.83
C GLY A 232 -7.99 -15.37 -6.45
N VAL A 233 -8.96 -14.47 -6.29
CA VAL A 233 -9.61 -14.24 -4.98
C VAL A 233 -10.34 -15.48 -4.47
N SER A 234 -10.92 -16.32 -5.35
CA SER A 234 -11.61 -17.55 -4.95
C SER A 234 -10.70 -18.61 -4.30
N ALA A 235 -9.39 -18.49 -4.44
CA ALA A 235 -8.43 -19.34 -3.74
C ALA A 235 -8.27 -18.96 -2.25
N VAL A 236 -8.76 -17.80 -1.84
CA VAL A 236 -8.72 -17.34 -0.44
C VAL A 236 -9.86 -17.98 0.33
N THR A 237 -9.56 -19.08 1.01
CA THR A 237 -10.55 -19.79 1.84
C THR A 237 -10.69 -19.14 3.21
N PRO A 238 -11.85 -19.30 3.89
CA PRO A 238 -12.00 -18.86 5.28
C PRO A 238 -10.90 -19.36 6.22
N ALA A 239 -10.41 -20.58 6.01
CA ALA A 239 -9.35 -21.16 6.82
C ALA A 239 -8.02 -20.38 6.75
N LEU A 240 -7.69 -19.81 5.60
CA LEU A 240 -6.49 -18.98 5.43
C LEU A 240 -6.58 -17.68 6.21
N LEU A 241 -7.74 -17.05 6.24
CA LEU A 241 -7.96 -15.76 6.91
C LEU A 241 -8.14 -15.91 8.42
N LYS A 242 -8.84 -16.98 8.86
CA LYS A 242 -9.24 -17.18 10.27
C LYS A 242 -8.07 -17.17 11.24
N THR A 243 -6.91 -17.71 10.85
CA THR A 243 -5.73 -17.82 11.73
C THR A 243 -5.35 -16.50 12.37
N ASN A 244 -5.37 -15.42 11.60
CA ASN A 244 -5.01 -14.09 12.10
C ASN A 244 -6.23 -13.30 12.55
N ALA A 245 -7.37 -13.41 11.89
CA ALA A 245 -8.59 -12.71 12.26
C ALA A 245 -9.06 -13.06 13.68
N SER A 246 -8.91 -14.31 14.11
CA SER A 246 -9.28 -14.73 15.48
C SER A 246 -8.47 -14.06 16.60
N ARG A 247 -7.39 -13.37 16.26
CA ARG A 247 -6.52 -12.62 17.19
C ARG A 247 -6.92 -11.14 17.29
N ILE A 248 -7.89 -10.69 16.49
CA ILE A 248 -8.34 -9.30 16.41
C ILE A 248 -9.71 -9.23 17.09
N PRO A 249 -9.83 -8.54 18.21
CA PRO A 249 -11.14 -8.27 18.84
C PRO A 249 -12.06 -7.51 17.86
N ASP A 250 -13.33 -7.79 17.95
CA ASP A 250 -14.37 -7.11 17.16
C ASP A 250 -14.29 -7.30 15.63
N ALA A 251 -13.29 -8.06 15.15
CA ALA A 251 -13.24 -8.50 13.76
C ALA A 251 -14.30 -9.58 13.48
N ARG A 252 -14.69 -9.70 12.22
CA ARG A 252 -15.48 -10.88 11.79
C ARG A 252 -14.72 -12.16 12.08
N PRO A 253 -15.38 -13.25 12.49
CA PRO A 253 -14.75 -14.58 12.61
C PRO A 253 -14.06 -15.03 11.32
N THR A 254 -14.60 -14.60 10.19
CA THR A 254 -13.98 -14.69 8.85
C THR A 254 -14.11 -13.31 8.21
N PRO A 255 -12.99 -12.61 7.91
CA PRO A 255 -13.02 -11.35 7.21
C PRO A 255 -13.79 -11.47 5.88
N LYS A 256 -14.59 -10.46 5.58
CA LYS A 256 -15.25 -10.35 4.28
C LYS A 256 -14.21 -9.90 3.24
N ILE A 257 -14.29 -10.48 2.05
CA ILE A 257 -13.54 -10.00 0.90
C ILE A 257 -14.54 -9.26 -0.01
N TRP A 258 -14.31 -7.98 -0.20
CA TRP A 258 -15.00 -7.13 -1.14
C TRP A 258 -14.20 -7.18 -2.44
N ALA A 259 -14.80 -7.66 -3.51
CA ALA A 259 -14.10 -7.88 -4.79
C ALA A 259 -15.03 -7.67 -6.00
N ASP A 260 -16.10 -6.89 -5.82
CA ASP A 260 -16.96 -6.51 -6.92
C ASP A 260 -16.28 -5.44 -7.79
N PRO A 261 -16.57 -5.38 -9.10
CA PRO A 261 -15.98 -4.35 -9.99
C PRO A 261 -16.28 -2.91 -9.58
N THR A 262 -17.25 -2.69 -8.70
CA THR A 262 -17.62 -1.37 -8.16
C THR A 262 -16.98 -1.07 -6.81
N ASP A 263 -16.38 -2.06 -6.15
CA ASP A 263 -15.68 -1.83 -4.89
C ASP A 263 -14.52 -0.88 -5.12
N THR A 264 -14.47 0.19 -4.34
CA THR A 264 -13.58 1.32 -4.59
C THR A 264 -12.65 1.54 -3.40
N ILE A 265 -11.36 1.74 -3.70
CA ILE A 265 -10.36 2.23 -2.76
C ILE A 265 -10.16 3.73 -3.02
N VAL A 266 -10.23 4.53 -1.97
CA VAL A 266 -10.09 5.99 -2.02
C VAL A 266 -8.68 6.38 -1.60
N THR A 267 -7.95 7.04 -2.49
CA THR A 267 -6.61 7.59 -2.20
C THR A 267 -6.74 9.04 -1.77
N THR A 268 -6.36 9.34 -0.54
CA THR A 268 -6.35 10.70 0.03
C THR A 268 -4.92 11.28 0.05
N ASP A 269 -4.81 12.60 0.13
CA ASP A 269 -3.52 13.31 0.26
C ASP A 269 -3.23 13.78 1.69
N CYS A 270 -3.96 13.24 2.66
CA CYS A 270 -3.75 13.42 4.09
C CYS A 270 -4.13 12.13 4.82
N PHE A 271 -3.69 11.99 6.06
CA PHE A 271 -4.21 10.92 6.92
C PHE A 271 -5.69 11.19 7.18
N ALA A 272 -6.54 10.40 6.54
CA ALA A 272 -7.98 10.46 6.69
C ALA A 272 -8.50 9.11 7.24
N PHE A 273 -9.58 9.18 8.00
CA PHE A 273 -10.31 8.03 8.53
C PHE A 273 -11.81 8.35 8.49
N ASP A 274 -12.65 7.34 8.47
CA ASP A 274 -14.09 7.55 8.54
C ASP A 274 -14.55 7.59 10.00
N ASP A 275 -15.42 8.54 10.30
CA ASP A 275 -16.10 8.62 11.58
C ASP A 275 -17.63 8.76 11.40
N SER A 276 -18.37 8.58 12.49
CA SER A 276 -19.83 8.64 12.45
C SER A 276 -20.38 10.02 12.05
N THR A 277 -19.54 11.06 11.92
CA THR A 277 -19.93 12.41 11.47
C THR A 277 -19.57 12.67 10.01
N ASP A 278 -18.87 11.73 9.36
CA ASP A 278 -18.35 11.87 8.00
C ASP A 278 -17.48 13.13 7.81
N HIS A 279 -16.62 13.40 8.80
CA HIS A 279 -15.80 14.63 8.82
C HIS A 279 -15.00 14.85 7.53
N TYR A 280 -14.43 13.78 6.98
CA TYR A 280 -13.62 13.83 5.75
C TYR A 280 -14.46 13.67 4.47
N GLY A 281 -15.80 13.47 4.58
CA GLY A 281 -16.67 13.27 3.42
C GLY A 281 -16.40 12.00 2.63
N LEU A 282 -15.94 10.94 3.31
CA LEU A 282 -15.53 9.68 2.68
C LEU A 282 -16.70 8.73 2.39
N GLN A 283 -17.81 8.87 3.14
CA GLN A 283 -18.95 7.96 3.02
C GLN A 283 -19.58 8.04 1.64
N GLY A 284 -19.79 6.88 1.04
CA GLY A 284 -20.29 6.78 -0.34
C GLY A 284 -19.23 6.94 -1.44
N LEU A 285 -17.95 7.21 -1.10
CA LEU A 285 -16.86 7.28 -2.07
C LEU A 285 -16.20 5.93 -2.34
N GLY A 286 -16.22 5.03 -1.38
CA GLY A 286 -15.61 3.70 -1.47
C GLY A 286 -15.75 2.91 -0.18
N GLN A 287 -15.01 1.82 -0.05
CA GLN A 287 -15.01 0.92 1.10
C GLN A 287 -13.83 1.15 2.05
N VAL A 288 -12.74 1.72 1.55
CA VAL A 288 -11.54 1.96 2.34
C VAL A 288 -10.81 3.18 1.81
N CYS A 289 -10.18 3.98 2.69
CA CYS A 289 -9.29 5.07 2.32
C CYS A 289 -7.83 4.74 2.66
N GLU A 290 -6.91 5.19 1.80
CA GLU A 290 -5.47 5.02 1.91
C GLU A 290 -4.75 6.16 1.17
N MET A 291 -3.42 6.09 0.99
CA MET A 291 -2.65 7.24 0.48
C MET A 291 -1.71 6.89 -0.68
N GLY A 292 -2.05 5.96 -1.59
CA GLY A 292 -1.09 5.57 -2.65
C GLY A 292 -1.66 4.88 -3.89
N ASP A 293 -2.77 4.16 -3.82
CA ASP A 293 -3.21 3.26 -4.89
C ASP A 293 -3.61 3.97 -6.19
N ALA A 294 -4.32 5.09 -6.12
CA ALA A 294 -4.66 5.84 -7.31
C ALA A 294 -3.42 6.44 -7.99
N MET A 295 -2.37 6.74 -7.22
CA MET A 295 -1.09 7.17 -7.77
C MET A 295 -0.41 6.04 -8.55
N VAL A 296 -0.39 4.82 -8.00
CA VAL A 296 0.13 3.65 -8.68
C VAL A 296 -0.67 3.38 -9.96
N ALA A 297 -1.99 3.38 -9.89
CA ALA A 297 -2.85 3.23 -11.06
C ALA A 297 -2.52 4.27 -12.15
N SER A 298 -2.34 5.54 -11.75
CA SER A 298 -1.98 6.62 -12.68
C SER A 298 -0.61 6.43 -13.35
N ALA A 299 0.33 5.76 -12.66
CA ALA A 299 1.64 5.43 -13.21
C ALA A 299 1.56 4.27 -14.22
N LEU A 300 0.73 3.28 -13.95
CA LEU A 300 0.70 2.01 -14.67
C LEU A 300 -0.29 1.97 -15.85
N GLN A 301 -1.32 2.80 -15.85
CA GLN A 301 -2.39 2.77 -16.86
C GLN A 301 -1.92 2.88 -18.32
N SER A 302 -0.75 3.47 -18.55
CA SER A 302 -0.16 3.64 -19.88
C SER A 302 0.78 2.51 -20.29
N ILE A 303 1.09 1.58 -19.39
CA ILE A 303 2.01 0.48 -19.66
C ILE A 303 1.24 -0.66 -20.32
N ALA A 304 1.50 -0.86 -21.60
CA ALA A 304 0.80 -1.89 -22.38
C ALA A 304 1.11 -3.30 -21.85
N GLY A 305 0.07 -4.13 -21.73
CA GLY A 305 0.20 -5.54 -21.32
C GLY A 305 0.39 -5.77 -19.82
N LEU A 306 0.46 -4.73 -19.01
CA LEU A 306 0.56 -4.83 -17.57
C LEU A 306 -0.84 -4.79 -16.93
N SER A 307 -1.18 -5.82 -16.17
CA SER A 307 -2.36 -5.80 -15.30
C SER A 307 -2.00 -5.26 -13.92
N TRP A 308 -2.88 -4.49 -13.30
CA TRP A 308 -2.63 -3.98 -11.94
C TRP A 308 -3.85 -4.18 -11.03
N TYR A 309 -3.57 -4.35 -9.75
CA TYR A 309 -4.55 -4.61 -8.71
C TYR A 309 -4.18 -3.85 -7.44
N ALA A 310 -5.19 -3.39 -6.71
CA ALA A 310 -5.03 -2.80 -5.39
C ALA A 310 -5.77 -3.66 -4.36
N VAL A 311 -5.07 -4.03 -3.28
CA VAL A 311 -5.60 -4.90 -2.23
C VAL A 311 -5.35 -4.26 -0.88
N ARG A 312 -6.40 -3.87 -0.19
CA ARG A 312 -6.32 -3.25 1.14
C ARG A 312 -7.11 -4.04 2.16
N ASN A 313 -6.68 -3.99 3.39
CA ASN A 313 -7.52 -4.43 4.51
C ASN A 313 -7.89 -3.24 5.38
N ALA A 314 -9.09 -3.29 5.98
CA ALA A 314 -9.47 -2.30 6.97
C ALA A 314 -8.61 -2.47 8.23
N SER A 315 -7.77 -1.47 8.52
CA SER A 315 -6.87 -1.42 9.67
C SER A 315 -7.47 -0.72 10.88
N ASP A 316 -8.47 0.07 10.64
CA ASP A 316 -9.36 0.74 11.58
C ASP A 316 -10.77 0.76 10.96
N PRO A 317 -11.82 0.54 11.73
CA PRO A 317 -13.20 0.63 11.28
C PRO A 317 -13.66 2.09 11.32
N GLN A 318 -14.89 2.37 10.88
CA GLN A 318 -15.54 3.64 11.16
C GLN A 318 -15.51 3.95 12.67
N ILE A 319 -15.01 5.12 13.02
CA ILE A 319 -14.85 5.55 14.41
C ILE A 319 -16.16 6.19 14.91
N ALA A 320 -16.63 5.72 16.06
CA ALA A 320 -17.76 6.35 16.72
C ALA A 320 -17.36 7.73 17.28
N ASN A 321 -17.95 8.80 16.75
CA ASN A 321 -17.67 10.19 17.14
C ASN A 321 -18.94 11.00 17.39
N PRO A 322 -19.81 10.59 18.34
CA PRO A 322 -21.12 11.23 18.53
C PRO A 322 -21.03 12.70 18.99
N ASN A 323 -19.90 13.10 19.54
CA ASN A 323 -19.67 14.46 20.04
C ASN A 323 -18.93 15.36 19.06
N GLY A 324 -18.55 14.85 17.87
CA GLY A 324 -17.78 15.61 16.87
C GLY A 324 -16.34 15.96 17.32
N ASN A 325 -15.77 15.20 18.27
CA ASN A 325 -14.40 15.43 18.73
C ASN A 325 -13.40 14.74 17.80
N LEU A 326 -13.01 15.45 16.73
CA LEU A 326 -12.11 14.93 15.70
C LEU A 326 -10.78 14.44 16.26
N LYS A 327 -10.20 15.17 17.21
CA LYS A 327 -8.90 14.80 17.80
C LYS A 327 -8.97 13.47 18.54
N GLU A 328 -10.05 13.22 19.26
CA GLU A 328 -10.25 11.95 19.98
C GLU A 328 -10.47 10.80 18.99
N ALA A 329 -11.26 11.02 17.95
CA ALA A 329 -11.50 10.05 16.89
C ALA A 329 -10.21 9.70 16.14
N GLU A 330 -9.38 10.69 15.78
CA GLU A 330 -8.07 10.50 15.17
C GLU A 330 -7.13 9.66 16.07
N GLN A 331 -7.09 9.98 17.36
CA GLN A 331 -6.29 9.22 18.32
C GLN A 331 -6.78 7.77 18.43
N GLN A 332 -8.08 7.53 18.39
CA GLN A 332 -8.66 6.20 18.43
C GLN A 332 -8.29 5.40 17.18
N ALA A 333 -8.45 5.97 15.99
CA ALA A 333 -8.05 5.35 14.73
C ALA A 333 -6.56 4.97 14.75
N ALA A 334 -5.70 5.91 15.14
CA ALA A 334 -4.26 5.69 15.26
C ALA A 334 -3.90 4.58 16.27
N GLN A 335 -4.59 4.49 17.40
CA GLN A 335 -4.38 3.45 18.41
C GLN A 335 -4.81 2.06 17.90
N ILE A 336 -5.93 1.98 17.19
CA ILE A 336 -6.39 0.72 16.57
C ILE A 336 -5.38 0.26 15.54
N TYR A 337 -4.94 1.16 14.65
CA TYR A 337 -3.90 0.88 13.67
C TYR A 337 -2.60 0.41 14.31
N ALA A 338 -2.09 1.13 15.31
CA ALA A 338 -0.87 0.78 16.01
C ALA A 338 -0.93 -0.62 16.65
N LYS A 339 -2.10 -1.00 17.13
CA LYS A 339 -2.32 -2.29 17.81
C LYS A 339 -2.53 -3.45 16.85
N TYR A 340 -3.26 -3.23 15.77
CA TYR A 340 -3.75 -4.32 14.91
C TYR A 340 -3.29 -4.23 13.46
N GLY A 341 -2.69 -3.11 13.00
CA GLY A 341 -2.31 -2.90 11.60
C GLY A 341 -1.48 -4.04 11.01
N GLY A 342 -0.51 -4.57 11.77
CA GLY A 342 0.28 -5.73 11.32
C GLY A 342 -0.55 -7.02 11.18
N LEU A 343 -1.50 -7.26 12.10
CA LEU A 343 -2.38 -8.46 12.03
C LEU A 343 -3.42 -8.36 10.93
N THR A 344 -4.04 -7.19 10.78
CA THR A 344 -5.07 -6.97 9.75
C THR A 344 -4.46 -7.10 8.35
N THR A 345 -3.21 -6.68 8.17
CA THR A 345 -2.46 -6.83 6.91
C THR A 345 -2.36 -8.28 6.43
N ALA A 346 -2.52 -9.27 7.31
CA ALA A 346 -2.58 -10.67 6.90
C ALA A 346 -3.64 -10.92 5.82
N GLY A 347 -4.80 -10.28 5.93
CA GLY A 347 -5.90 -10.43 4.97
C GLY A 347 -5.51 -9.95 3.57
N SER A 348 -4.99 -8.74 3.45
CA SER A 348 -4.54 -8.18 2.16
C SER A 348 -3.37 -8.97 1.58
N VAL A 349 -2.40 -9.39 2.40
CA VAL A 349 -1.25 -10.19 1.95
C VAL A 349 -1.67 -11.56 1.46
N ILE A 350 -2.57 -12.26 2.17
CA ILE A 350 -3.09 -13.57 1.74
C ILE A 350 -3.89 -13.44 0.43
N THR A 351 -4.66 -12.38 0.28
CA THR A 351 -5.39 -12.10 -0.95
C THR A 351 -4.44 -11.78 -2.10
N THR A 352 -3.40 -10.99 -1.85
CA THR A 352 -2.31 -10.73 -2.80
C THR A 352 -1.60 -12.02 -3.20
N TRP A 353 -1.30 -12.92 -2.25
CA TRP A 353 -0.77 -14.24 -2.53
C TRP A 353 -1.61 -15.00 -3.56
N ALA A 354 -2.93 -15.00 -3.40
CA ALA A 354 -3.82 -15.70 -4.31
C ALA A 354 -3.80 -15.10 -5.72
N ILE A 355 -3.79 -13.77 -5.83
CA ILE A 355 -3.70 -13.05 -7.11
C ILE A 355 -2.35 -13.35 -7.80
N VAL A 356 -1.25 -13.28 -7.06
CA VAL A 356 0.10 -13.58 -7.60
C VAL A 356 0.19 -15.03 -8.06
N ARG A 357 -0.33 -15.98 -7.28
CA ARG A 357 -0.34 -17.39 -7.66
C ARG A 357 -1.09 -17.63 -8.98
N ALA A 358 -2.16 -16.88 -9.19
CA ALA A 358 -2.94 -16.97 -10.42
C ALA A 358 -2.29 -16.24 -11.62
N ALA A 359 -1.27 -15.41 -11.40
CA ALA A 359 -0.62 -14.64 -12.47
C ALA A 359 0.00 -15.52 -13.57
N THR A 360 0.46 -16.72 -13.23
CA THR A 360 1.01 -17.68 -14.20
C THR A 360 -0.05 -18.24 -15.17
N THR A 361 -1.33 -18.11 -14.85
CA THR A 361 -2.43 -18.52 -15.73
C THR A 361 -2.88 -17.41 -16.68
N ILE A 362 -2.38 -16.18 -16.49
CA ILE A 362 -2.69 -15.06 -17.37
C ILE A 362 -1.93 -15.27 -18.69
N GLY A 363 -2.67 -15.58 -19.75
CA GLY A 363 -2.11 -15.68 -21.11
C GLY A 363 -1.58 -14.32 -21.58
N VAL A 364 -0.44 -14.31 -22.27
CA VAL A 364 0.08 -13.13 -22.96
C VAL A 364 -0.93 -12.76 -24.06
N GLY A 365 -1.80 -11.78 -23.80
CA GLY A 365 -2.78 -11.35 -24.77
C GLY A 365 -4.18 -10.95 -24.26
N ALA A 366 -4.47 -11.16 -22.98
CA ALA A 366 -5.73 -10.68 -22.39
C ALA A 366 -5.62 -9.17 -22.08
N HIS A 367 -5.77 -8.32 -23.11
CA HIS A 367 -5.93 -6.89 -22.90
C HIS A 367 -7.35 -6.60 -22.40
N PRO A 368 -7.54 -5.91 -21.26
CA PRO A 368 -8.77 -5.19 -21.03
C PRO A 368 -8.88 -4.11 -22.12
N GLY A 369 -10.04 -4.09 -22.78
CA GLY A 369 -10.32 -3.10 -23.82
C GLY A 369 -10.02 -1.69 -23.32
N LYS A 370 -9.56 -0.82 -24.21
CA LYS A 370 -9.28 0.60 -23.94
C LYS A 370 -10.42 1.21 -23.13
N ALA A 371 -10.22 1.38 -21.83
CA ALA A 371 -11.09 2.20 -21.02
C ALA A 371 -11.00 3.63 -21.56
N GLY A 372 -12.04 4.06 -22.24
CA GLY A 372 -12.12 5.39 -22.81
C GLY A 372 -12.03 6.42 -21.67
N PHE A 373 -11.11 7.33 -21.82
CA PHE A 373 -10.99 8.52 -20.98
C PHE A 373 -12.31 9.29 -21.05
N LYS A 374 -13.19 9.11 -20.07
CA LYS A 374 -14.33 10.00 -19.87
C LYS A 374 -13.85 11.19 -19.08
N LEU A 375 -13.30 12.17 -19.77
CA LEU A 375 -13.28 13.54 -19.25
C LEU A 375 -14.74 13.89 -18.91
N GLY A 376 -15.06 14.00 -17.63
CA GLY A 376 -16.31 14.57 -17.20
C GLY A 376 -16.48 15.93 -17.89
N ARG A 377 -17.59 16.13 -18.60
CA ARG A 377 -17.89 17.42 -19.18
C ARG A 377 -17.89 18.44 -18.06
N LEU A 378 -16.95 19.41 -18.13
CA LEU A 378 -17.00 20.62 -17.33
C LEU A 378 -18.42 21.23 -17.44
N PRO A 379 -19.02 21.69 -16.32
CA PRO A 379 -20.26 22.47 -16.40
C PRO A 379 -19.98 23.65 -17.30
N ARG A 380 -20.83 23.87 -18.31
CA ARG A 380 -20.80 25.09 -19.11
C ARG A 380 -21.03 26.24 -18.14
N GLU A 381 -20.04 27.12 -18.01
CA GLU A 381 -20.24 28.45 -17.43
C GLU A 381 -21.50 29.08 -18.06
N ARG A 382 -22.45 29.45 -17.22
CA ARG A 382 -23.60 30.27 -17.66
C ARG A 382 -23.05 31.66 -17.92
N ASP A 383 -23.15 32.07 -19.16
CA ASP A 383 -22.89 33.41 -19.63
C ASP A 383 -23.74 34.42 -18.82
N PRO A 384 -23.14 35.40 -18.11
CA PRO A 384 -23.90 36.40 -17.39
C PRO A 384 -24.12 37.62 -18.32
N GLN A 385 -24.93 37.44 -19.34
CA GLN A 385 -25.54 38.60 -20.02
C GLN A 385 -26.91 38.19 -20.49
N LEU A 386 -27.93 38.72 -19.80
CA LEU A 386 -29.16 39.32 -20.31
C LEU A 386 -30.21 39.44 -19.18
N THR A 387 -30.31 40.60 -18.73
CA THR A 387 -31.29 41.53 -18.13
C THR A 387 -30.90 42.08 -16.79
#